data_c94cdb0a188c806644ec2555d9623edd
#
_entry.id   c94cdb0a188c806644ec2555d9623edd
#
_cell.length_a   1.000
_cell.length_b   1.000
_cell.length_c   1.000
_cell.angle_alpha   90.00
_cell.angle_beta   90.00
_cell.angle_gamma   90.00
#
_symmetry.space_group_name_H-M   'P 1'
#
loop_
_entity.id
_entity.type
_entity.pdbx_description
1 polymer ?
#
loop_
_entity_poly.entity_id
_entity_poly.type
_entity_poly.pdbx_seq_one_letter_code
_entity_poly.pdbx_strand_id
1 'polypeptide(L)'
;SGAVNPQYNAAVANSDSLINWLTARTQAGAVNELLVLDLIFNGESTFELGGGNIGWAAGVQTRSESYDSSLADIANRAINPCPFVDPVSVTLGHVATLDCGASGAGRLAFLAATELESTSRDIYGVFAEFALPVTDSLNVQFALRYEDYGDNGGSTVDPKIAYSWELSETFKLRGSASTTFRGPPQSFLGGTSTTLTFIPAALAFKAVDINGNPNLEAETAVALNFGAIWATGDFYSSIDYWSFDFEDSFQTESAAQIISAYSASGCQDGGAGVGTSNCDSLRARITPEGIPAAGLQRVDANIING
;
A
#
# COMPACT_ATOMS: atom_id res chain seq x y z
N SER A 1 17.75 30.82 8.61
CA SER A 1 18.79 31.87 8.54
C SER A 1 20.09 31.19 8.13
N GLY A 2 20.45 31.29 6.82
CA GLY A 2 21.70 30.78 6.30
C GLY A 2 22.88 31.65 6.76
N ALA A 3 23.46 31.29 7.90
CA ALA A 3 24.73 31.88 8.27
C ALA A 3 25.77 31.45 7.22
N VAL A 4 26.35 32.38 6.52
CA VAL A 4 27.45 32.12 5.58
C VAL A 4 28.60 31.56 6.40
N ASN A 5 29.13 30.39 6.00
CA ASN A 5 30.33 29.84 6.62
C ASN A 5 31.47 30.88 6.53
N PRO A 6 31.99 31.41 7.65
CA PRO A 6 33.01 32.44 7.63
C PRO A 6 34.33 31.99 6.99
N GLN A 7 34.52 30.67 6.80
CA GLN A 7 35.67 30.08 6.10
C GLN A 7 35.42 29.85 4.60
N TYR A 8 34.22 30.18 4.10
CA TYR A 8 33.92 30.06 2.68
C TYR A 8 34.66 31.14 1.89
N ASN A 9 35.52 30.71 1.00
CA ASN A 9 36.21 31.60 0.05
C ASN A 9 35.68 31.39 -1.36
N ALA A 10 34.94 32.34 -1.86
CA ALA A 10 34.35 32.28 -3.20
C ALA A 10 35.38 32.15 -4.33
N ALA A 11 36.63 32.62 -4.10
CA ALA A 11 37.72 32.50 -5.08
C ALA A 11 38.23 31.07 -5.28
N VAL A 12 37.92 30.18 -4.33
CA VAL A 12 38.24 28.72 -4.41
C VAL A 12 36.97 27.88 -4.46
N ALA A 13 35.83 28.48 -4.80
CA ALA A 13 34.60 27.74 -5.00
C ALA A 13 34.74 26.70 -6.13
N ASN A 14 34.13 25.56 -5.90
CA ASN A 14 34.08 24.51 -6.94
C ASN A 14 33.43 25.05 -8.22
N SER A 15 33.99 24.70 -9.38
CA SER A 15 33.37 25.04 -10.65
C SER A 15 32.03 24.32 -10.83
N ASP A 16 31.11 24.90 -11.59
CA ASP A 16 29.82 24.28 -11.91
C ASP A 16 30.03 22.90 -12.58
N SER A 17 31.09 22.73 -13.37
CA SER A 17 31.41 21.45 -13.99
C SER A 17 31.80 20.39 -12.95
N LEU A 18 32.54 20.75 -11.91
CA LEU A 18 32.89 19.85 -10.82
C LEU A 18 31.66 19.53 -9.96
N ILE A 19 30.83 20.52 -9.67
CA ILE A 19 29.60 20.31 -8.92
C ILE A 19 28.66 19.37 -9.69
N ASN A 20 28.48 19.59 -10.99
CA ASN A 20 27.64 18.73 -11.85
C ASN A 20 28.20 17.31 -11.98
N TRP A 21 29.53 17.14 -11.91
CA TRP A 21 30.16 15.83 -11.91
C TRP A 21 30.02 15.11 -10.58
N LEU A 22 30.04 15.83 -9.46
CA LEU A 22 29.88 15.28 -8.12
C LEU A 22 28.44 15.00 -7.72
N THR A 23 27.46 15.65 -8.39
CA THR A 23 26.05 15.52 -8.08
C THR A 23 25.35 14.62 -9.07
N ALA A 24 24.49 13.75 -8.56
CA ALA A 24 23.58 12.98 -9.37
C ALA A 24 22.14 13.35 -9.03
N ARG A 25 21.29 13.38 -10.04
CA ARG A 25 19.84 13.51 -9.84
C ARG A 25 19.22 12.13 -9.90
N THR A 26 18.48 11.80 -8.85
CA THR A 26 17.58 10.66 -8.89
C THR A 26 16.19 11.15 -9.26
N GLN A 27 15.49 10.38 -10.04
CA GLN A 27 14.10 10.63 -10.37
C GLN A 27 13.36 9.29 -10.31
N ALA A 28 12.27 9.28 -9.55
CA ALA A 28 11.30 8.20 -9.57
C ALA A 28 9.98 8.75 -10.10
N GLY A 29 9.26 7.98 -10.85
CA GLY A 29 7.96 8.31 -11.39
C GLY A 29 7.07 7.08 -11.40
N ALA A 30 5.77 7.30 -11.43
CA ALA A 30 4.80 6.26 -11.69
C ALA A 30 3.68 6.82 -12.56
N VAL A 31 3.15 5.97 -13.43
CA VAL A 31 1.98 6.24 -14.25
C VAL A 31 0.91 5.25 -13.85
N ASN A 32 -0.28 5.77 -13.51
CA ASN A 32 -1.47 4.95 -13.31
C ASN A 32 -2.46 5.31 -14.41
N GLU A 33 -2.96 4.30 -15.09
CA GLU A 33 -4.03 4.45 -16.07
C GLU A 33 -5.26 3.72 -15.59
N LEU A 34 -6.43 4.32 -15.76
CA LEU A 34 -7.71 3.76 -15.38
C LEU A 34 -8.72 4.01 -16.51
N LEU A 35 -9.25 2.91 -17.05
CA LEU A 35 -10.40 2.93 -17.95
C LEU A 35 -11.59 2.31 -17.22
N VAL A 36 -12.71 3.02 -17.18
CA VAL A 36 -13.96 2.55 -16.56
C VAL A 36 -15.09 2.61 -17.58
N LEU A 37 -15.85 1.54 -17.64
CA LEU A 37 -17.09 1.47 -18.40
C LEU A 37 -18.21 0.98 -17.49
N ASP A 38 -19.28 1.77 -17.37
CA ASP A 38 -20.48 1.47 -16.60
C ASP A 38 -21.69 1.35 -17.53
N LEU A 39 -22.55 0.36 -17.23
CA LEU A 39 -23.87 0.26 -17.79
C LEU A 39 -24.86 0.11 -16.65
N ILE A 40 -25.72 1.11 -16.49
CA ILE A 40 -26.64 1.23 -15.36
C ILE A 40 -28.05 1.40 -15.86
N PHE A 41 -28.95 0.61 -15.29
CA PHE A 41 -30.40 0.70 -15.47
C PHE A 41 -31.06 1.04 -14.15
N ASN A 42 -32.07 1.88 -14.18
CA ASN A 42 -32.86 2.22 -13.00
C ASN A 42 -34.33 2.46 -13.39
N GLY A 43 -35.21 2.35 -12.42
CA GLY A 43 -36.62 2.55 -12.63
C GLY A 43 -37.42 2.38 -11.35
N GLU A 44 -38.73 2.44 -11.53
CA GLU A 44 -39.70 2.13 -10.47
C GLU A 44 -40.46 0.86 -10.85
N SER A 45 -40.72 0.04 -9.85
CA SER A 45 -41.57 -1.14 -9.96
C SER A 45 -43.03 -0.72 -9.94
N THR A 46 -43.89 -1.52 -10.56
CA THR A 46 -45.34 -1.40 -10.39
C THR A 46 -45.82 -1.96 -9.05
N PHE A 47 -44.91 -2.51 -8.25
CA PHE A 47 -45.18 -3.01 -6.89
C PHE A 47 -45.12 -1.83 -5.92
N GLU A 48 -46.22 -1.62 -5.22
CA GLU A 48 -46.33 -0.54 -4.20
C GLU A 48 -46.21 -1.11 -2.80
N LEU A 49 -45.47 -0.36 -1.93
CA LEU A 49 -45.50 -0.51 -0.50
C LEU A 49 -46.32 0.61 0.14
N GLY A 50 -46.42 0.64 1.45
CA GLY A 50 -47.21 1.65 2.16
C GLY A 50 -46.80 3.11 1.89
N GLY A 51 -45.58 3.37 1.47
CA GLY A 51 -45.06 4.70 1.15
C GLY A 51 -44.86 4.95 -0.36
N GLY A 52 -45.26 4.03 -1.25
CA GLY A 52 -45.18 4.20 -2.71
C GLY A 52 -44.47 3.08 -3.46
N ASN A 53 -44.09 3.37 -4.70
CA ASN A 53 -43.45 2.41 -5.59
C ASN A 53 -42.03 2.06 -5.13
N ILE A 54 -41.61 0.79 -5.30
CA ILE A 54 -40.26 0.35 -5.08
C ILE A 54 -39.38 0.89 -6.21
N GLY A 55 -38.39 1.70 -5.87
CA GLY A 55 -37.31 2.09 -6.75
C GLY A 55 -36.26 0.98 -6.86
N TRP A 56 -35.65 0.81 -8.02
CA TRP A 56 -34.57 -0.13 -8.24
C TRP A 56 -33.49 0.43 -9.15
N ALA A 57 -32.26 -0.01 -8.93
CA ALA A 57 -31.15 0.18 -9.85
C ALA A 57 -30.35 -1.12 -9.94
N ALA A 58 -29.81 -1.40 -11.13
CA ALA A 58 -28.89 -2.50 -11.34
C ALA A 58 -27.88 -2.11 -12.44
N GLY A 59 -26.65 -2.62 -12.31
CA GLY A 59 -25.64 -2.28 -13.29
C GLY A 59 -24.49 -3.25 -13.31
N VAL A 60 -23.70 -3.09 -14.35
CA VAL A 60 -22.41 -3.77 -14.54
C VAL A 60 -21.33 -2.73 -14.77
N GLN A 61 -20.14 -3.01 -14.26
CA GLN A 61 -18.97 -2.16 -14.41
C GLN A 61 -17.80 -3.02 -14.85
N THR A 62 -16.99 -2.51 -15.76
CA THR A 62 -15.65 -3.04 -16.01
C THR A 62 -14.64 -1.93 -15.85
N ARG A 63 -13.52 -2.26 -15.19
CA ARG A 63 -12.39 -1.36 -15.01
C ARG A 63 -11.12 -2.05 -15.49
N SER A 64 -10.31 -1.34 -16.26
CA SER A 64 -8.95 -1.75 -16.59
C SER A 64 -7.99 -0.79 -15.91
N GLU A 65 -7.11 -1.31 -15.11
CA GLU A 65 -6.13 -0.56 -14.34
C GLU A 65 -4.72 -0.98 -14.76
N SER A 66 -3.81 -0.02 -14.95
CA SER A 66 -2.39 -0.30 -15.11
C SER A 66 -1.56 0.60 -14.20
N TYR A 67 -0.41 0.10 -13.81
CA TYR A 67 0.60 0.79 -13.03
C TYR A 67 1.97 0.52 -13.59
N ASP A 68 2.69 1.57 -13.99
CA ASP A 68 4.05 1.52 -14.48
C ASP A 68 4.93 2.43 -13.66
N SER A 69 5.96 1.87 -13.03
CA SER A 69 6.98 2.64 -12.30
C SER A 69 8.21 2.90 -13.16
N SER A 70 8.88 3.99 -12.91
CA SER A 70 10.12 4.38 -13.61
C SER A 70 11.15 4.96 -12.66
N LEU A 71 12.42 4.74 -12.97
CA LEU A 71 13.55 5.26 -12.21
C LEU A 71 14.61 5.79 -13.15
N ALA A 72 15.36 6.80 -12.71
CA ALA A 72 16.60 7.17 -13.38
C ALA A 72 17.60 6.00 -13.32
N ASP A 73 18.36 5.77 -14.39
CA ASP A 73 19.29 4.64 -14.52
C ASP A 73 20.25 4.51 -13.33
N ILE A 74 20.71 5.65 -12.80
CA ILE A 74 21.63 5.65 -11.66
C ILE A 74 21.00 5.08 -10.39
N ALA A 75 19.68 5.15 -10.27
CA ALA A 75 18.91 4.63 -9.14
C ALA A 75 18.40 3.19 -9.38
N ASN A 76 18.50 2.69 -10.60
CA ASN A 76 18.03 1.38 -10.97
C ASN A 76 19.12 0.33 -10.75
N ARG A 77 18.93 -0.55 -9.79
CA ARG A 77 19.88 -1.63 -9.47
C ARG A 77 20.01 -2.69 -10.58
N ALA A 78 18.99 -2.90 -11.39
CA ALA A 78 19.08 -3.82 -12.51
C ALA A 78 20.07 -3.32 -13.58
N ILE A 79 20.17 -1.99 -13.74
CA ILE A 79 21.10 -1.36 -14.68
C ILE A 79 22.46 -1.09 -14.02
N ASN A 80 22.45 -0.65 -12.76
CA ASN A 80 23.62 -0.25 -12.01
C ASN A 80 23.70 -1.00 -10.66
N PRO A 81 24.00 -2.30 -10.65
CA PRO A 81 23.95 -3.12 -9.44
C PRO A 81 25.06 -2.76 -8.43
N CYS A 82 26.17 -2.20 -8.88
CA CYS A 82 27.34 -1.94 -8.06
C CYS A 82 27.41 -0.50 -7.57
N PRO A 83 27.77 -0.27 -6.27
CA PRO A 83 27.88 1.07 -5.71
C PRO A 83 28.97 1.90 -6.36
N PHE A 84 30.04 1.26 -6.79
CA PHE A 84 31.17 1.93 -7.44
C PHE A 84 31.88 0.99 -8.42
N VAL A 85 32.12 1.46 -9.63
CA VAL A 85 32.95 0.78 -10.61
C VAL A 85 33.97 1.79 -11.13
N ASP A 86 35.17 1.73 -10.59
CA ASP A 86 36.31 2.48 -11.12
C ASP A 86 37.04 1.62 -12.17
N PRO A 87 37.07 2.03 -13.46
CA PRO A 87 37.76 1.28 -14.49
C PRO A 87 39.23 1.04 -14.20
N VAL A 88 39.89 1.95 -13.48
CA VAL A 88 41.29 1.81 -13.08
C VAL A 88 41.45 0.72 -12.05
N SER A 89 40.59 0.70 -11.02
CA SER A 89 40.58 -0.35 -10.00
C SER A 89 40.29 -1.72 -10.58
N VAL A 90 39.37 -1.82 -11.54
CA VAL A 90 39.10 -3.07 -12.26
C VAL A 90 40.36 -3.54 -13.02
N THR A 91 41.02 -2.64 -13.72
CA THR A 91 42.25 -2.94 -14.47
C THR A 91 43.40 -3.38 -13.56
N LEU A 92 43.46 -2.84 -12.36
CA LEU A 92 44.45 -3.20 -11.34
C LEU A 92 44.08 -4.44 -10.51
N GLY A 93 42.92 -5.04 -10.79
CA GLY A 93 42.44 -6.23 -10.06
C GLY A 93 41.94 -5.96 -8.63
N HIS A 94 41.72 -4.70 -8.25
CA HIS A 94 41.21 -4.35 -6.91
C HIS A 94 39.70 -4.56 -6.78
N VAL A 95 38.96 -4.57 -7.88
CA VAL A 95 37.55 -4.95 -7.95
C VAL A 95 37.46 -6.15 -8.90
N ALA A 96 37.22 -7.31 -8.37
CA ALA A 96 37.38 -8.56 -9.08
C ALA A 96 36.44 -8.74 -10.29
N THR A 97 35.26 -8.15 -10.22
CA THR A 97 34.24 -8.23 -11.31
C THR A 97 33.20 -7.12 -11.12
N LEU A 98 32.39 -6.88 -12.16
CA LEU A 98 31.14 -6.10 -12.07
C LEU A 98 30.05 -6.80 -11.21
N ASP A 99 30.36 -7.99 -10.71
CA ASP A 99 29.51 -8.73 -9.79
C ASP A 99 29.73 -8.18 -8.40
N CYS A 100 28.78 -7.37 -7.93
CA CYS A 100 28.82 -6.77 -6.61
C CYS A 100 28.40 -7.74 -5.51
N GLY A 101 28.24 -9.01 -5.83
CA GLY A 101 27.73 -10.05 -4.93
C GLY A 101 26.26 -9.86 -4.58
N ALA A 102 25.78 -10.69 -3.68
CA ALA A 102 24.38 -10.70 -3.24
C ALA A 102 23.91 -9.39 -2.59
N SER A 103 24.84 -8.47 -2.26
CA SER A 103 24.51 -7.20 -1.59
C SER A 103 24.23 -6.04 -2.55
N GLY A 104 23.97 -6.28 -3.82
CA GLY A 104 23.79 -5.28 -4.88
C GLY A 104 23.22 -3.93 -4.39
N ALA A 105 24.09 -3.10 -3.80
CA ALA A 105 23.66 -1.87 -3.17
C ALA A 105 23.34 -0.74 -4.15
N GLY A 106 23.66 -0.97 -5.45
CA GLY A 106 23.53 0.06 -6.47
C GLY A 106 24.46 1.26 -6.26
N ARG A 107 24.50 2.19 -7.21
CA ARG A 107 25.37 3.38 -7.13
C ARG A 107 25.01 4.34 -6.01
N LEU A 108 23.74 4.37 -5.62
CA LEU A 108 23.24 5.23 -4.56
C LEU A 108 23.18 4.50 -3.20
N ALA A 109 23.87 3.38 -3.08
CA ALA A 109 23.90 2.54 -1.89
C ALA A 109 22.47 2.19 -1.41
N PHE A 110 22.13 2.60 -0.17
CA PHE A 110 20.81 2.33 0.40
C PHE A 110 19.65 3.09 -0.28
N LEU A 111 19.91 4.08 -1.12
CA LEU A 111 18.89 4.82 -1.88
C LEU A 111 18.63 4.24 -3.26
N ALA A 112 19.33 3.18 -3.65
CA ALA A 112 19.08 2.52 -4.91
C ALA A 112 17.83 1.65 -4.78
N ALA A 113 16.85 1.96 -5.58
CA ALA A 113 15.67 1.11 -5.69
C ALA A 113 15.96 -0.12 -6.57
N THR A 114 15.12 -1.10 -6.45
CA THR A 114 15.35 -2.43 -6.93
C THR A 114 14.64 -2.74 -8.21
N GLU A 115 13.42 -3.13 -8.14
CA GLU A 115 12.68 -3.60 -9.28
C GLU A 115 11.64 -2.58 -9.68
N LEU A 116 11.55 -2.34 -10.99
CA LEU A 116 10.48 -1.58 -11.57
C LEU A 116 9.25 -2.46 -11.66
N GLU A 117 8.11 -1.86 -11.40
CA GLU A 117 6.82 -2.51 -11.49
C GLU A 117 6.14 -2.11 -12.78
N SER A 118 5.58 -3.09 -13.48
CA SER A 118 4.66 -2.90 -14.58
C SER A 118 3.56 -3.94 -14.45
N THR A 119 2.39 -3.52 -14.02
CA THR A 119 1.24 -4.41 -13.77
C THR A 119 -0.02 -3.88 -14.42
N SER A 120 -0.91 -4.78 -14.75
CA SER A 120 -2.25 -4.45 -15.21
C SER A 120 -3.26 -5.48 -14.70
N ARG A 121 -4.51 -5.07 -14.51
CA ARG A 121 -5.62 -5.97 -14.18
C ARG A 121 -6.94 -5.44 -14.72
N ASP A 122 -7.85 -6.37 -14.98
CA ASP A 122 -9.23 -6.08 -15.29
C ASP A 122 -10.10 -6.47 -14.10
N ILE A 123 -11.05 -5.59 -13.77
CA ILE A 123 -11.96 -5.75 -12.64
C ILE A 123 -13.37 -5.72 -13.20
N TYR A 124 -14.19 -6.65 -12.76
CA TYR A 124 -15.58 -6.75 -13.15
C TYR A 124 -16.47 -6.60 -11.92
N GLY A 125 -17.50 -5.77 -12.03
CA GLY A 125 -18.47 -5.55 -10.97
C GLY A 125 -19.88 -5.65 -11.45
N VAL A 126 -20.77 -6.21 -10.62
CA VAL A 126 -22.22 -6.13 -10.79
C VAL A 126 -22.84 -5.66 -9.49
N PHE A 127 -23.92 -4.89 -9.60
CA PHE A 127 -24.65 -4.44 -8.43
C PHE A 127 -26.15 -4.39 -8.67
N ALA A 128 -26.90 -4.50 -7.59
CA ALA A 128 -28.33 -4.23 -7.54
C ALA A 128 -28.66 -3.47 -6.27
N GLU A 129 -29.61 -2.56 -6.38
CA GLU A 129 -30.08 -1.70 -5.29
C GLU A 129 -31.59 -1.57 -5.34
N PHE A 130 -32.24 -1.55 -4.18
CA PHE A 130 -33.66 -1.34 -4.01
C PHE A 130 -33.93 -0.25 -2.99
N ALA A 131 -34.77 0.70 -3.35
CA ALA A 131 -35.30 1.71 -2.45
C ALA A 131 -36.75 1.32 -2.11
N LEU A 132 -36.98 1.02 -0.85
CA LEU A 132 -38.22 0.45 -0.33
C LEU A 132 -38.94 1.50 0.55
N PRO A 133 -39.90 2.25 0.03
CA PRO A 133 -40.75 3.13 0.84
C PRO A 133 -41.76 2.28 1.61
N VAL A 134 -41.34 1.74 2.76
CA VAL A 134 -42.15 0.79 3.56
C VAL A 134 -43.41 1.42 4.08
N THR A 135 -43.31 2.68 4.53
CA THR A 135 -44.44 3.58 4.87
C THR A 135 -44.09 4.99 4.43
N ASP A 136 -45.04 5.95 4.55
CA ASP A 136 -44.79 7.37 4.28
C ASP A 136 -43.62 7.94 5.11
N SER A 137 -43.36 7.37 6.29
CA SER A 137 -42.31 7.82 7.22
C SER A 137 -41.06 6.94 7.25
N LEU A 138 -41.11 5.71 6.69
CA LEU A 138 -40.00 4.75 6.77
C LEU A 138 -39.53 4.35 5.38
N ASN A 139 -38.33 4.72 5.05
CA ASN A 139 -37.63 4.28 3.86
C ASN A 139 -36.50 3.33 4.23
N VAL A 140 -36.40 2.22 3.51
CA VAL A 140 -35.32 1.24 3.64
C VAL A 140 -34.63 1.09 2.30
N GLN A 141 -33.30 1.04 2.31
CA GLN A 141 -32.47 0.76 1.14
C GLN A 141 -31.78 -0.57 1.35
N PHE A 142 -31.79 -1.40 0.32
CA PHE A 142 -30.99 -2.61 0.27
C PHE A 142 -30.12 -2.56 -0.97
N ALA A 143 -28.84 -2.87 -0.84
CA ALA A 143 -27.91 -2.98 -1.97
C ALA A 143 -27.03 -4.21 -1.83
N LEU A 144 -26.61 -4.76 -2.95
CA LEU A 144 -25.66 -5.85 -3.07
C LEU A 144 -24.72 -5.55 -4.22
N ARG A 145 -23.41 -5.67 -3.96
CA ARG A 145 -22.36 -5.54 -4.97
C ARG A 145 -21.49 -6.78 -4.96
N TYR A 146 -21.16 -7.25 -6.13
CA TYR A 146 -20.10 -8.25 -6.36
C TYR A 146 -19.01 -7.60 -7.19
N GLU A 147 -17.76 -7.79 -6.82
CA GLU A 147 -16.58 -7.44 -7.61
C GLU A 147 -15.61 -8.62 -7.70
N ASP A 148 -14.94 -8.71 -8.85
CA ASP A 148 -13.91 -9.69 -9.14
C ASP A 148 -12.67 -8.96 -9.64
N TYR A 149 -11.57 -9.08 -8.88
CA TYR A 149 -10.26 -8.50 -9.15
C TYR A 149 -9.32 -9.47 -9.88
N GLY A 150 -9.80 -10.65 -10.25
CA GLY A 150 -9.01 -11.71 -10.85
C GLY A 150 -8.04 -12.35 -9.84
N ASP A 151 -6.93 -12.89 -10.36
CA ASP A 151 -5.96 -13.65 -9.56
C ASP A 151 -5.29 -12.82 -8.45
N ASN A 152 -5.26 -11.49 -8.61
CA ASN A 152 -4.60 -10.55 -7.70
C ASN A 152 -5.63 -9.72 -6.92
N GLY A 153 -6.30 -10.31 -5.95
CA GLY A 153 -7.26 -9.60 -5.10
C GLY A 153 -8.55 -10.37 -4.84
N GLY A 154 -8.79 -11.47 -5.59
CA GLY A 154 -9.96 -12.32 -5.41
C GLY A 154 -11.27 -11.65 -5.76
N SER A 155 -12.36 -12.11 -5.16
CA SER A 155 -13.70 -11.57 -5.36
C SER A 155 -14.39 -11.28 -4.03
N THR A 156 -15.31 -10.31 -4.03
CA THR A 156 -16.06 -9.90 -2.84
C THR A 156 -17.55 -9.81 -3.13
N VAL A 157 -18.34 -9.95 -2.06
CA VAL A 157 -19.79 -9.74 -2.07
C VAL A 157 -20.14 -8.81 -0.92
N ASP A 158 -20.65 -7.62 -1.23
CA ASP A 158 -20.86 -6.56 -0.26
C ASP A 158 -22.33 -6.17 -0.17
N PRO A 159 -23.07 -6.73 0.81
CA PRO A 159 -24.41 -6.30 1.15
C PRO A 159 -24.39 -4.99 1.95
N LYS A 160 -25.45 -4.20 1.73
CA LYS A 160 -25.77 -3.00 2.51
C LYS A 160 -27.26 -2.94 2.79
N ILE A 161 -27.59 -2.62 4.02
CA ILE A 161 -28.93 -2.19 4.42
C ILE A 161 -28.83 -0.80 5.06
N ALA A 162 -29.74 0.08 4.70
CA ALA A 162 -29.86 1.39 5.32
C ALA A 162 -31.34 1.74 5.55
N TYR A 163 -31.60 2.57 6.53
CA TYR A 163 -32.93 3.07 6.77
C TYR A 163 -32.93 4.56 7.15
N SER A 164 -34.06 5.17 6.88
CA SER A 164 -34.38 6.53 7.29
C SER A 164 -35.83 6.53 7.77
N TRP A 165 -36.02 6.87 9.05
CA TRP A 165 -37.33 6.81 9.71
C TRP A 165 -37.69 8.15 10.35
N GLU A 166 -38.74 8.77 9.84
CA GLU A 166 -39.34 9.98 10.36
C GLU A 166 -40.31 9.62 11.47
N LEU A 167 -39.85 9.67 12.73
CA LEU A 167 -40.68 9.37 13.88
C LEU A 167 -41.70 10.48 14.19
N SER A 168 -41.37 11.71 13.81
CA SER A 168 -42.23 12.88 13.89
C SER A 168 -41.78 13.94 12.90
N GLU A 169 -42.52 15.03 12.75
CA GLU A 169 -42.16 16.17 11.91
C GLU A 169 -40.78 16.79 12.30
N THR A 170 -40.36 16.58 13.54
CA THR A 170 -39.14 17.19 14.09
C THR A 170 -38.02 16.20 14.39
N PHE A 171 -38.32 14.88 14.34
CA PHE A 171 -37.33 13.86 14.75
C PHE A 171 -37.25 12.72 13.77
N LYS A 172 -36.01 12.47 13.28
CA LYS A 172 -35.69 11.44 12.31
C LYS A 172 -34.54 10.58 12.79
N LEU A 173 -34.69 9.27 12.64
CA LEU A 173 -33.62 8.29 12.82
C LEU A 173 -33.07 7.85 11.48
N ARG A 174 -31.80 7.53 11.44
CA ARG A 174 -31.14 6.91 10.30
C ARG A 174 -30.12 5.87 10.76
N GLY A 175 -29.84 4.90 9.92
CA GLY A 175 -28.81 3.94 10.21
C GLY A 175 -28.48 3.10 9.00
N SER A 176 -27.31 2.47 9.04
CA SER A 176 -26.87 1.53 8.03
C SER A 176 -25.94 0.48 8.59
N ALA A 177 -25.99 -0.69 7.98
CA ALA A 177 -25.01 -1.75 8.16
C ALA A 177 -24.57 -2.24 6.78
N SER A 178 -23.29 -2.39 6.57
CA SER A 178 -22.72 -2.87 5.30
C SER A 178 -21.40 -3.57 5.53
N THR A 179 -21.04 -4.48 4.64
CA THR A 179 -19.64 -4.77 4.38
C THR A 179 -19.10 -3.81 3.32
N THR A 180 -17.81 -3.67 3.28
CA THR A 180 -17.07 -2.95 2.24
C THR A 180 -15.68 -3.58 2.10
N PHE A 181 -15.01 -3.33 0.99
CA PHE A 181 -13.70 -3.89 0.74
C PHE A 181 -12.83 -2.91 -0.02
N ARG A 182 -11.53 -3.18 -0.02
CA ARG A 182 -10.54 -2.51 -0.84
C ARG A 182 -9.61 -3.54 -1.46
N GLY A 183 -9.61 -3.67 -2.78
CA GLY A 183 -8.65 -4.51 -3.49
C GLY A 183 -7.21 -3.98 -3.31
N PRO A 184 -6.19 -4.84 -3.37
CA PRO A 184 -4.80 -4.42 -3.22
C PRO A 184 -4.45 -3.35 -4.26
N PRO A 185 -3.78 -2.24 -3.87
CA PRO A 185 -3.20 -1.31 -4.82
C PRO A 185 -2.20 -2.04 -5.71
N GLN A 186 -2.16 -1.71 -7.00
CA GLN A 186 -1.24 -2.39 -7.92
C GLN A 186 0.23 -2.23 -7.50
N SER A 187 0.60 -1.06 -6.95
CA SER A 187 1.93 -0.80 -6.40
C SER A 187 2.33 -1.68 -5.19
N PHE A 188 1.39 -2.47 -4.65
CA PHE A 188 1.67 -3.42 -3.57
C PHE A 188 1.86 -4.85 -4.06
N LEU A 189 1.51 -5.13 -5.32
CA LEU A 189 1.51 -6.49 -5.85
C LEU A 189 2.89 -6.95 -6.32
N GLY A 190 3.79 -6.02 -6.64
CA GLY A 190 5.14 -6.35 -7.09
C GLY A 190 6.13 -5.22 -6.86
N GLY A 191 7.30 -5.36 -7.47
CA GLY A 191 8.40 -4.41 -7.31
C GLY A 191 9.04 -4.47 -5.92
N THR A 192 10.05 -3.65 -5.72
CA THR A 192 10.72 -3.50 -4.43
C THR A 192 11.11 -2.04 -4.23
N SER A 193 10.73 -1.47 -3.11
CA SER A 193 11.18 -0.13 -2.71
C SER A 193 12.13 -0.23 -1.53
N THR A 194 13.22 0.55 -1.57
CA THR A 194 14.21 0.57 -0.48
C THR A 194 14.03 1.83 0.36
N THR A 195 13.91 1.64 1.67
CA THR A 195 13.86 2.74 2.64
C THR A 195 15.01 2.63 3.63
N LEU A 196 15.34 3.75 4.27
CA LEU A 196 16.34 3.78 5.35
C LEU A 196 15.61 3.87 6.68
N THR A 197 15.67 2.79 7.47
CA THR A 197 14.93 2.67 8.74
C THR A 197 15.91 2.45 9.90
N PHE A 198 15.68 3.14 11.02
CA PHE A 198 16.42 2.88 12.25
C PHE A 198 15.99 1.54 12.86
N ILE A 199 16.93 0.63 13.03
CA ILE A 199 16.73 -0.69 13.63
C ILE A 199 17.30 -0.69 15.04
N PRO A 200 16.49 -0.73 16.10
CA PRO A 200 16.97 -0.65 17.48
C PRO A 200 17.97 -1.75 17.83
N ALA A 201 17.74 -2.99 17.40
CA ALA A 201 18.65 -4.10 17.67
C ALA A 201 20.03 -3.95 16.98
N ALA A 202 20.11 -3.17 15.92
CA ALA A 202 21.34 -2.85 15.20
C ALA A 202 21.97 -1.52 15.65
N LEU A 203 21.25 -0.72 16.46
CA LEU A 203 21.61 0.64 16.88
C LEU A 203 22.02 1.55 15.70
N ALA A 204 21.44 1.33 14.52
CA ALA A 204 21.81 2.02 13.29
C ALA A 204 20.66 2.08 12.30
N PHE A 205 20.75 3.02 11.38
CA PHE A 205 19.93 3.01 10.19
C PHE A 205 20.40 1.92 9.24
N LYS A 206 19.45 1.13 8.73
CA LYS A 206 19.68 0.04 7.78
C LYS A 206 18.79 0.20 6.57
N ALA A 207 19.23 -0.30 5.43
CA ALA A 207 18.39 -0.42 4.26
C ALA A 207 17.32 -1.48 4.52
N VAL A 208 16.07 -1.14 4.24
CA VAL A 208 14.93 -2.05 4.30
C VAL A 208 14.32 -2.11 2.91
N ASP A 209 14.36 -3.26 2.30
CA ASP A 209 13.68 -3.54 1.04
C ASP A 209 12.25 -3.97 1.37
N ILE A 210 11.30 -3.20 0.90
CA ILE A 210 9.87 -3.50 1.01
C ILE A 210 9.45 -4.14 -0.30
N ASN A 211 9.17 -5.43 -0.24
CA ASN A 211 8.80 -6.23 -1.40
C ASN A 211 7.29 -6.26 -1.55
N GLY A 212 6.81 -6.05 -2.77
CA GLY A 212 5.43 -6.29 -3.14
C GLY A 212 5.05 -7.76 -2.99
N ASN A 213 3.75 -8.02 -2.89
CA ASN A 213 3.23 -9.36 -2.71
C ASN A 213 2.03 -9.60 -3.65
N PRO A 214 2.19 -10.42 -4.68
CA PRO A 214 1.11 -10.72 -5.64
C PRO A 214 -0.04 -11.55 -5.04
N ASN A 215 0.14 -12.11 -3.84
CA ASN A 215 -0.85 -12.94 -3.17
C ASN A 215 -1.68 -12.17 -2.12
N LEU A 216 -1.68 -10.84 -2.17
CA LEU A 216 -2.52 -10.04 -1.29
C LEU A 216 -4.00 -10.28 -1.60
N GLU A 217 -4.78 -10.50 -0.57
CA GLU A 217 -6.24 -10.54 -0.62
C GLU A 217 -6.83 -9.15 -0.38
N ALA A 218 -8.10 -8.96 -0.72
CA ALA A 218 -8.77 -7.71 -0.46
C ALA A 218 -8.91 -7.47 1.05
N GLU A 219 -8.65 -6.25 1.46
CA GLU A 219 -8.96 -5.75 2.79
C GLU A 219 -10.48 -5.58 2.91
N THR A 220 -11.09 -6.04 4.00
CA THR A 220 -12.52 -5.97 4.22
C THR A 220 -12.85 -5.16 5.47
N ALA A 221 -14.07 -4.63 5.53
CA ALA A 221 -14.56 -3.98 6.73
C ALA A 221 -16.07 -4.15 6.91
N VAL A 222 -16.50 -4.29 8.15
CA VAL A 222 -17.90 -4.13 8.55
C VAL A 222 -18.10 -2.69 9.02
N ALA A 223 -19.02 -1.99 8.35
CA ALA A 223 -19.36 -0.61 8.66
C ALA A 223 -20.75 -0.52 9.27
N LEU A 224 -20.86 0.11 10.44
CA LEU A 224 -22.11 0.39 11.12
C LEU A 224 -22.28 1.90 11.31
N ASN A 225 -23.46 2.38 11.06
CA ASN A 225 -23.85 3.77 11.37
C ASN A 225 -25.23 3.80 12.00
N PHE A 226 -25.39 4.65 13.00
CA PHE A 226 -26.68 4.98 13.62
C PHE A 226 -26.70 6.44 13.98
N GLY A 227 -27.75 7.16 13.59
CA GLY A 227 -27.86 8.59 13.82
C GLY A 227 -29.28 9.05 14.10
N ALA A 228 -29.36 10.19 14.77
CA ALA A 228 -30.61 10.91 15.06
C ALA A 228 -30.49 12.36 14.61
N ILE A 229 -31.56 12.87 14.04
CA ILE A 229 -31.69 14.25 13.58
C ILE A 229 -32.87 14.87 14.31
N TRP A 230 -32.67 16.03 14.89
CA TRP A 230 -33.72 16.85 15.47
C TRP A 230 -33.74 18.23 14.82
N ALA A 231 -34.88 18.58 14.23
CA ALA A 231 -35.07 19.86 13.53
C ALA A 231 -36.40 20.46 13.98
N THR A 232 -36.38 21.70 14.47
CA THR A 232 -37.58 22.42 14.86
C THR A 232 -37.35 23.93 14.69
N GLY A 233 -38.23 24.59 13.91
CA GLY A 233 -38.02 26.00 13.55
C GLY A 233 -36.66 26.21 12.90
N ASP A 234 -35.89 27.16 13.44
CA ASP A 234 -34.53 27.46 12.96
C ASP A 234 -33.44 26.58 13.60
N PHE A 235 -33.82 25.67 14.50
CA PHE A 235 -32.87 24.78 15.17
C PHE A 235 -32.72 23.46 14.43
N TYR A 236 -31.46 23.09 14.16
CA TYR A 236 -31.06 21.80 13.58
C TYR A 236 -29.93 21.20 14.40
N SER A 237 -30.03 19.91 14.73
CA SER A 237 -29.00 19.13 15.40
C SER A 237 -28.97 17.71 14.85
N SER A 238 -27.79 17.13 14.72
CA SER A 238 -27.63 15.72 14.45
C SER A 238 -26.55 15.12 15.32
N ILE A 239 -26.74 13.85 15.65
CA ILE A 239 -25.74 13.01 16.31
C ILE A 239 -25.66 11.70 15.56
N ASP A 240 -24.45 11.26 15.26
CA ASP A 240 -24.18 10.00 14.58
C ASP A 240 -23.11 9.22 15.34
N TYR A 241 -23.38 7.94 15.55
CA TYR A 241 -22.40 6.93 15.93
C TYR A 241 -22.02 6.12 14.70
N TRP A 242 -20.73 5.88 14.53
CA TRP A 242 -20.21 5.04 13.46
C TRP A 242 -19.10 4.13 13.99
N SER A 243 -18.96 2.95 13.39
CA SER A 243 -17.93 1.97 13.70
C SER A 243 -17.50 1.30 12.41
N PHE A 244 -16.20 1.10 12.28
CA PHE A 244 -15.60 0.25 11.24
C PHE A 244 -14.73 -0.81 11.92
N ASP A 245 -14.93 -2.05 11.50
CA ASP A 245 -14.12 -3.19 11.93
C ASP A 245 -13.42 -3.74 10.69
N PHE A 246 -12.09 -3.55 10.62
CA PHE A 246 -11.28 -3.89 9.46
C PHE A 246 -10.61 -5.25 9.68
N GLU A 247 -10.62 -6.08 8.65
CA GLU A 247 -9.91 -7.34 8.57
C GLU A 247 -8.98 -7.34 7.35
N ASP A 248 -7.90 -8.12 7.44
CA ASP A 248 -6.91 -8.31 6.37
C ASP A 248 -6.28 -7.00 5.87
N SER A 249 -6.06 -6.04 6.75
CA SER A 249 -5.48 -4.75 6.40
C SER A 249 -4.09 -4.87 5.80
N PHE A 250 -3.82 -4.09 4.75
CA PHE A 250 -2.49 -4.08 4.14
C PHE A 250 -1.47 -3.47 5.09
N GLN A 251 -0.43 -4.22 5.39
CA GLN A 251 0.64 -3.81 6.29
C GLN A 251 1.99 -4.12 5.68
N THR A 252 2.99 -3.31 6.04
CA THR A 252 4.39 -3.66 5.80
C THR A 252 4.93 -4.35 7.04
N GLU A 253 5.58 -5.49 6.88
CA GLU A 253 6.26 -6.18 7.98
C GLU A 253 7.29 -5.26 8.64
N SER A 254 7.37 -5.33 9.96
CA SER A 254 8.33 -4.53 10.70
C SER A 254 9.73 -5.10 10.63
N ALA A 255 10.65 -4.44 9.93
CA ALA A 255 12.05 -4.81 9.89
C ALA A 255 12.68 -4.92 11.30
N ALA A 256 12.25 -4.08 12.24
CA ALA A 256 12.70 -4.14 13.62
C ALA A 256 12.25 -5.45 14.31
N GLN A 257 11.03 -5.90 14.05
CA GLN A 257 10.53 -7.19 14.57
C GLN A 257 11.25 -8.37 13.94
N ILE A 258 11.53 -8.33 12.62
CA ILE A 258 12.29 -9.37 11.91
C ILE A 258 13.68 -9.52 12.55
N ILE A 259 14.40 -8.42 12.74
CA ILE A 259 15.74 -8.44 13.35
C ILE A 259 15.69 -8.85 14.82
N SER A 260 14.66 -8.44 15.55
CA SER A 260 14.47 -8.87 16.94
C SER A 260 14.23 -10.38 17.02
N ALA A 261 13.36 -10.93 16.17
CA ALA A 261 13.11 -12.36 16.08
C ALA A 261 14.36 -13.14 15.67
N TYR A 262 15.12 -12.66 14.68
CA TYR A 262 16.38 -13.24 14.24
C TYR A 262 17.38 -13.34 15.40
N SER A 263 17.56 -12.27 16.16
CA SER A 263 18.50 -12.22 17.28
C SER A 263 18.03 -13.09 18.46
N ALA A 264 16.74 -13.03 18.80
CA ALA A 264 16.18 -13.78 19.92
C ALA A 264 16.16 -15.30 19.65
N SER A 265 16.01 -15.71 18.40
CA SER A 265 16.03 -17.12 18.00
C SER A 265 17.46 -17.65 17.84
N GLY A 266 18.49 -16.83 18.00
CA GLY A 266 19.89 -17.25 17.86
C GLY A 266 20.23 -17.71 16.45
N CYS A 267 19.76 -16.95 15.43
CA CYS A 267 19.93 -17.32 14.03
C CYS A 267 21.25 -16.85 13.40
N GLN A 268 22.08 -16.12 14.13
CA GLN A 268 23.42 -15.76 13.69
C GLN A 268 24.35 -16.99 13.68
N ASP A 269 25.41 -16.94 12.90
CA ASP A 269 26.38 -18.04 12.78
C ASP A 269 26.90 -18.46 14.15
N GLY A 270 26.85 -19.77 14.42
CA GLY A 270 27.19 -20.34 15.74
C GLY A 270 26.09 -20.20 16.79
N GLY A 271 24.94 -19.62 16.45
CA GLY A 271 23.79 -19.51 17.36
C GLY A 271 23.00 -20.79 17.49
N ALA A 272 22.22 -20.90 18.57
CA ALA A 272 21.51 -22.13 18.94
C ALA A 272 20.33 -22.47 17.97
N GLY A 273 19.82 -21.48 17.23
CA GLY A 273 18.69 -21.67 16.32
C GLY A 273 19.08 -22.03 14.89
N VAL A 274 20.37 -22.03 14.56
CA VAL A 274 20.86 -22.32 13.20
C VAL A 274 20.46 -23.74 12.79
N GLY A 275 19.90 -23.87 11.58
CA GLY A 275 19.37 -25.13 11.03
C GLY A 275 17.93 -25.43 11.42
N THR A 276 17.24 -24.50 12.07
CA THR A 276 15.78 -24.59 12.21
C THR A 276 15.08 -23.86 11.05
N SER A 277 13.93 -24.35 10.63
CA SER A 277 13.15 -23.71 9.53
C SER A 277 12.82 -22.24 9.83
N ASN A 278 12.59 -21.89 11.08
CA ASN A 278 12.39 -20.51 11.50
C ASN A 278 13.63 -19.65 11.25
N CYS A 279 14.82 -20.13 11.63
CA CYS A 279 16.05 -19.38 11.36
C CYS A 279 16.41 -19.35 9.87
N ASP A 280 16.15 -20.40 9.13
CA ASP A 280 16.41 -20.42 7.68
C ASP A 280 15.59 -19.32 6.96
N SER A 281 14.30 -19.18 7.32
CA SER A 281 13.45 -18.13 6.77
C SER A 281 13.86 -16.72 7.18
N LEU A 282 14.29 -16.52 8.42
CA LEU A 282 14.78 -15.22 8.91
C LEU A 282 16.13 -14.85 8.31
N ARG A 283 17.03 -15.83 8.13
CA ARG A 283 18.36 -15.64 7.54
C ARG A 283 18.26 -15.21 6.08
N ALA A 284 17.36 -15.82 5.31
CA ALA A 284 17.13 -15.47 3.90
C ALA A 284 16.71 -14.00 3.70
N ARG A 285 16.18 -13.36 4.73
CA ARG A 285 15.72 -11.95 4.71
C ARG A 285 16.76 -10.94 5.17
N ILE A 286 17.99 -11.37 5.43
CA ILE A 286 19.03 -10.55 6.07
C ILE A 286 20.32 -10.60 5.25
N THR A 287 20.86 -9.44 4.93
CA THR A 287 22.11 -9.31 4.18
C THR A 287 23.17 -8.54 4.99
N PRO A 288 24.40 -9.04 5.12
CA PRO A 288 24.82 -10.43 4.86
C PRO A 288 24.17 -11.42 5.81
N GLU A 289 23.96 -12.65 5.31
CA GLU A 289 23.38 -13.73 6.12
C GLU A 289 24.33 -14.12 7.29
N GLY A 290 23.73 -14.54 8.39
CA GLY A 290 24.46 -15.17 9.51
C GLY A 290 25.21 -14.23 10.45
N ILE A 291 25.28 -12.92 10.18
CA ILE A 291 26.00 -11.98 11.03
C ILE A 291 25.14 -11.45 12.18
N PRO A 292 25.76 -10.95 13.29
CA PRO A 292 25.02 -10.26 14.34
C PRO A 292 24.27 -9.01 13.84
N ALA A 293 23.18 -8.65 14.51
CA ALA A 293 22.32 -7.52 14.11
C ALA A 293 23.09 -6.20 13.86
N ALA A 294 24.14 -5.92 14.64
CA ALA A 294 24.96 -4.72 14.45
C ALA A 294 25.69 -4.65 13.10
N GLY A 295 26.03 -5.80 12.53
CA GLY A 295 26.73 -5.92 11.25
C GLY A 295 25.82 -5.95 10.02
N LEU A 296 24.50 -6.07 10.20
CA LEU A 296 23.54 -6.13 9.10
C LEU A 296 23.64 -4.88 8.21
N GLN A 297 23.46 -5.08 6.92
CA GLN A 297 23.41 -4.01 5.93
C GLN A 297 21.99 -3.77 5.44
N ARG A 298 21.24 -4.85 5.23
CA ARG A 298 19.91 -4.82 4.59
C ARG A 298 18.97 -5.85 5.23
N VAL A 299 17.69 -5.54 5.20
CA VAL A 299 16.59 -6.40 5.66
C VAL A 299 15.49 -6.39 4.61
N ASP A 300 14.96 -7.55 4.28
CA ASP A 300 13.80 -7.70 3.40
C ASP A 300 12.52 -7.79 4.24
N ALA A 301 11.58 -6.92 3.95
CA ALA A 301 10.23 -6.89 4.50
C ALA A 301 9.22 -7.05 3.37
N ASN A 302 8.10 -7.69 3.64
CA ASN A 302 7.04 -7.88 2.65
C ASN A 302 5.82 -7.03 2.99
N ILE A 303 5.00 -6.74 1.98
CA ILE A 303 3.65 -6.28 2.19
C ILE A 303 2.78 -7.52 2.44
N ILE A 304 1.96 -7.50 3.47
CA ILE A 304 1.12 -8.60 3.92
C ILE A 304 -0.29 -8.12 4.25
N ASN A 305 -1.24 -9.05 4.29
CA ASN A 305 -2.50 -8.87 5.00
C ASN A 305 -2.28 -9.15 6.49
N GLY A 306 -2.86 -8.35 7.35
CA GLY A 306 -2.67 -8.48 8.79
C GLY A 306 -3.78 -7.90 9.65
#